data_22c9838aa8185f112531c71a3ff381f0
#
_entry.id   22c9838aa8185f112531c71a3ff381f0
#
_cell.length_a   1.000
_cell.length_b   1.000
_cell.length_c   1.000
_cell.angle_alpha   90.00
_cell.angle_beta   90.00
_cell.angle_gamma   90.00
#
_symmetry.space_group_name_H-M   'P 1'
#
loop_
_entity.id
_entity.type
_entity.pdbx_description
1 polymer ?
#
loop_
_entity_poly.entity_id
_entity_poly.type
_entity_poly.pdbx_seq_one_letter_code
_entity_poly.pdbx_strand_id
1 'polypeptide(L)'
;MEFTVQQIAEVLGGTVEGDATARISHLAKIEEAQAGALSFLANIKYEPYLYTTGATVVIVSQDFAPRQPVAAALIRVADPYLSFSKLLEFYQRTTRTGKRGVEQPCYQADSAQVGGGGYRGAFSYIGEDCVIGQNVLIFPQAYIGDRCRIGDGTIVYAGARLYPDTVVGQRCVIHAGAVLGADGFGFAPQPDGSYQPIPQIGNVVLEDNVSIGANATIDCATLGSTIIREGSKIDNLVQLAHNVEVGRHTVIASQTGIAGSAKIGDYCVLAGQVGMAGHVSLANKTTVTAQSGVGKTVKQEGLILQGSTAFDFKQNQRAQIVFRRLPELEERLRAVEAAVSAPEKP
;
A
#
# COMPACT_ATOMS: atom_id res chain seq x y z
N MET A 1 -13.89 -24.44 10.87
CA MET A 1 -15.18 -24.38 10.17
C MET A 1 -15.04 -25.15 8.88
N GLU A 2 -16.02 -25.96 8.54
CA GLU A 2 -16.04 -26.69 7.28
C GLU A 2 -17.16 -26.13 6.41
N PHE A 3 -16.88 -25.94 5.13
CA PHE A 3 -17.85 -25.52 4.14
C PHE A 3 -17.93 -26.56 3.03
N THR A 4 -19.07 -26.67 2.36
CA THR A 4 -19.16 -27.46 1.14
C THR A 4 -18.66 -26.66 -0.08
N VAL A 5 -18.24 -27.38 -1.13
CA VAL A 5 -17.87 -26.75 -2.42
C VAL A 5 -19.00 -25.87 -2.94
N GLN A 6 -20.26 -26.32 -2.82
CA GLN A 6 -21.44 -25.56 -3.23
C GLN A 6 -21.57 -24.24 -2.47
N GLN A 7 -21.42 -24.25 -1.15
CA GLN A 7 -21.50 -23.03 -0.33
C GLN A 7 -20.44 -21.99 -0.71
N ILE A 8 -19.23 -22.46 -1.02
CA ILE A 8 -18.16 -21.56 -1.46
C ILE A 8 -18.47 -20.99 -2.85
N ALA A 9 -18.94 -21.82 -3.77
CA ALA A 9 -19.32 -21.37 -5.11
C ALA A 9 -20.42 -20.29 -5.05
N GLU A 10 -21.43 -20.45 -4.20
CA GLU A 10 -22.48 -19.45 -3.99
C GLU A 10 -21.93 -18.11 -3.47
N VAL A 11 -21.01 -18.13 -2.49
CA VAL A 11 -20.36 -16.93 -1.98
C VAL A 11 -19.55 -16.21 -3.06
N LEU A 12 -18.94 -16.96 -3.98
CA LEU A 12 -18.12 -16.42 -5.06
C LEU A 12 -18.90 -16.06 -6.33
N GLY A 13 -20.20 -16.45 -6.40
CA GLY A 13 -21.01 -16.30 -7.62
C GLY A 13 -20.51 -17.19 -8.76
N GLY A 14 -19.95 -18.36 -8.42
CA GLY A 14 -19.38 -19.32 -9.37
C GLY A 14 -20.29 -20.54 -9.61
N THR A 15 -19.91 -21.38 -10.57
CA THR A 15 -20.56 -22.68 -10.87
C THR A 15 -19.63 -23.83 -10.51
N VAL A 16 -20.20 -24.93 -10.02
CA VAL A 16 -19.43 -26.11 -9.60
C VAL A 16 -19.40 -27.14 -10.74
N GLU A 17 -18.24 -27.69 -11.03
CA GLU A 17 -18.00 -28.86 -11.85
C GLU A 17 -17.34 -29.93 -10.98
N GLY A 18 -18.00 -31.08 -10.81
CA GLY A 18 -17.54 -32.15 -9.92
C GLY A 18 -18.40 -32.28 -8.66
N ASP A 19 -17.81 -32.78 -7.55
CA ASP A 19 -18.54 -33.03 -6.31
C ASP A 19 -18.82 -31.74 -5.52
N ALA A 20 -20.07 -31.26 -5.62
CA ALA A 20 -20.53 -30.05 -4.92
C ALA A 20 -20.67 -30.26 -3.39
N THR A 21 -20.73 -31.52 -2.92
CA THR A 21 -20.92 -31.86 -1.51
C THR A 21 -19.62 -32.05 -0.72
N ALA A 22 -18.49 -32.14 -1.43
CA ALA A 22 -17.19 -32.30 -0.82
C ALA A 22 -16.90 -31.18 0.18
N ARG A 23 -16.24 -31.56 1.30
CA ARG A 23 -15.97 -30.65 2.42
C ARG A 23 -14.60 -30.00 2.31
N ILE A 24 -14.56 -28.72 2.62
CA ILE A 24 -13.38 -27.86 2.63
C ILE A 24 -13.15 -27.39 4.05
N SER A 25 -11.94 -27.63 4.56
CA SER A 25 -11.53 -27.25 5.92
C SER A 25 -10.46 -26.15 5.94
N HIS A 26 -9.67 -26.01 4.86
CA HIS A 26 -8.53 -25.08 4.81
C HIS A 26 -8.20 -24.62 3.37
N LEU A 27 -7.36 -23.58 3.31
CA LEU A 27 -6.82 -23.05 2.05
C LEU A 27 -5.37 -23.51 1.91
N ALA A 28 -4.95 -23.87 0.70
CA ALA A 28 -3.56 -24.25 0.43
C ALA A 28 -3.12 -23.82 -0.98
N LYS A 29 -1.82 -23.71 -1.18
CA LYS A 29 -1.25 -23.53 -2.53
C LYS A 29 -1.51 -24.77 -3.37
N ILE A 30 -1.67 -24.57 -4.68
CA ILE A 30 -2.04 -25.67 -5.57
C ILE A 30 -1.01 -26.81 -5.59
N GLU A 31 0.27 -26.48 -5.38
CA GLU A 31 1.38 -27.43 -5.35
C GLU A 31 1.41 -28.28 -4.06
N GLU A 32 0.89 -27.74 -2.96
CA GLU A 32 1.02 -28.33 -1.61
C GLU A 32 -0.33 -28.87 -1.08
N ALA A 33 -1.41 -28.66 -1.83
CA ALA A 33 -2.77 -28.95 -1.38
C ALA A 33 -3.01 -30.46 -1.21
N GLN A 34 -3.73 -30.79 -0.15
CA GLN A 34 -4.16 -32.15 0.22
C GLN A 34 -5.69 -32.21 0.31
N ALA A 35 -6.24 -33.39 0.59
CA ALA A 35 -7.68 -33.57 0.77
C ALA A 35 -8.24 -32.61 1.84
N GLY A 36 -9.36 -31.98 1.57
CA GLY A 36 -9.96 -30.92 2.38
C GLY A 36 -9.46 -29.52 2.06
N ALA A 37 -8.49 -29.37 1.17
CA ALA A 37 -8.01 -28.06 0.76
C ALA A 37 -8.80 -27.46 -0.38
N LEU A 38 -8.95 -26.12 -0.35
CA LEU A 38 -9.31 -25.29 -1.49
C LEU A 38 -8.09 -24.57 -2.01
N SER A 39 -7.90 -24.59 -3.32
CA SER A 39 -6.84 -23.85 -4.01
C SER A 39 -7.43 -23.00 -5.15
N PHE A 40 -6.55 -22.28 -5.88
CA PHE A 40 -6.97 -21.48 -7.04
C PHE A 40 -5.91 -21.50 -8.14
N LEU A 41 -6.35 -21.31 -9.39
CA LEU A 41 -5.52 -21.19 -10.58
C LEU A 41 -5.86 -19.88 -11.30
N ALA A 42 -5.13 -18.80 -11.00
CA ALA A 42 -5.26 -17.52 -11.69
C ALA A 42 -4.19 -17.33 -12.78
N ASN A 43 -3.02 -17.95 -12.61
CA ASN A 43 -1.92 -17.85 -13.58
C ASN A 43 -1.69 -19.20 -14.26
N ILE A 44 -1.83 -19.22 -15.58
CA ILE A 44 -1.70 -20.43 -16.41
C ILE A 44 -0.35 -21.15 -16.26
N LYS A 45 0.70 -20.49 -15.80
CA LYS A 45 2.00 -21.12 -15.51
C LYS A 45 1.90 -22.20 -14.44
N TYR A 46 0.88 -22.16 -13.58
CA TYR A 46 0.64 -23.15 -12.53
C TYR A 46 -0.33 -24.27 -12.98
N GLU A 47 -0.80 -24.25 -14.24
CA GLU A 47 -1.69 -25.29 -14.78
C GLU A 47 -1.15 -26.72 -14.57
N PRO A 48 0.17 -27.01 -14.75
CA PRO A 48 0.66 -28.37 -14.53
C PRO A 48 0.38 -28.94 -13.15
N TYR A 49 0.31 -28.09 -12.12
CA TYR A 49 0.01 -28.53 -10.76
C TYR A 49 -1.47 -28.86 -10.55
N LEU A 50 -2.37 -28.36 -11.42
CA LEU A 50 -3.80 -28.71 -11.36
C LEU A 50 -4.03 -30.21 -11.56
N TYR A 51 -3.21 -30.85 -12.36
CA TYR A 51 -3.34 -32.28 -12.70
C TYR A 51 -2.75 -33.21 -11.65
N THR A 52 -1.94 -32.69 -10.73
CA THR A 52 -1.22 -33.45 -9.69
C THR A 52 -1.63 -33.03 -8.27
N THR A 53 -2.42 -31.98 -8.13
CA THR A 53 -2.84 -31.45 -6.82
C THR A 53 -3.68 -32.46 -6.05
N GLY A 54 -3.48 -32.54 -4.73
CA GLY A 54 -4.37 -33.23 -3.81
C GLY A 54 -5.55 -32.37 -3.32
N ALA A 55 -5.74 -31.17 -3.86
CA ALA A 55 -6.83 -30.29 -3.48
C ALA A 55 -8.20 -30.93 -3.72
N THR A 56 -9.14 -30.72 -2.81
CA THR A 56 -10.54 -31.15 -2.99
C THR A 56 -11.23 -30.31 -4.05
N VAL A 57 -10.92 -29.00 -4.11
CA VAL A 57 -11.48 -28.08 -5.09
C VAL A 57 -10.47 -27.02 -5.51
N VAL A 58 -10.53 -26.59 -6.78
CA VAL A 58 -9.72 -25.51 -7.33
C VAL A 58 -10.62 -24.46 -7.99
N ILE A 59 -10.43 -23.20 -7.64
CA ILE A 59 -11.09 -22.07 -8.31
C ILE A 59 -10.35 -21.79 -9.62
N VAL A 60 -11.10 -21.76 -10.72
CA VAL A 60 -10.57 -21.52 -12.08
C VAL A 60 -11.40 -20.46 -12.80
N SER A 61 -10.87 -19.88 -13.90
CA SER A 61 -11.67 -19.03 -14.78
C SER A 61 -12.83 -19.80 -15.42
N GLN A 62 -13.95 -19.14 -15.65
CA GLN A 62 -15.09 -19.73 -16.35
C GLN A 62 -14.71 -20.24 -17.76
N ASP A 63 -13.75 -19.59 -18.43
CA ASP A 63 -13.29 -19.91 -19.79
C ASP A 63 -12.14 -20.92 -19.79
N PHE A 64 -11.69 -21.38 -18.61
CA PHE A 64 -10.56 -22.30 -18.51
C PHE A 64 -10.97 -23.70 -19.02
N ALA A 65 -10.23 -24.22 -20.01
CA ALA A 65 -10.38 -25.57 -20.55
C ALA A 65 -9.18 -26.44 -20.15
N PRO A 66 -9.34 -27.41 -19.23
CA PRO A 66 -8.26 -28.30 -18.84
C PRO A 66 -7.78 -29.13 -20.05
N ARG A 67 -6.47 -29.31 -20.17
CA ARG A 67 -5.87 -30.15 -21.23
C ARG A 67 -5.84 -31.62 -20.89
N GLN A 68 -6.04 -31.96 -19.62
CA GLN A 68 -6.05 -33.31 -19.08
C GLN A 68 -7.19 -33.47 -18.08
N PRO A 69 -7.64 -34.69 -17.74
CA PRO A 69 -8.61 -34.90 -16.69
C PRO A 69 -8.13 -34.33 -15.34
N VAL A 70 -9.02 -33.64 -14.62
CA VAL A 70 -8.78 -33.06 -13.32
C VAL A 70 -9.51 -33.87 -12.26
N ALA A 71 -8.79 -34.32 -11.22
CA ALA A 71 -9.37 -35.09 -10.11
C ALA A 71 -10.14 -34.20 -9.11
N ALA A 72 -9.68 -32.96 -8.90
CA ALA A 72 -10.32 -31.99 -8.01
C ALA A 72 -11.65 -31.48 -8.61
N ALA A 73 -12.61 -31.15 -7.77
CA ALA A 73 -13.74 -30.35 -8.20
C ALA A 73 -13.30 -28.95 -8.65
N LEU A 74 -13.99 -28.35 -9.59
CA LEU A 74 -13.69 -27.00 -10.05
C LEU A 74 -14.82 -26.04 -9.68
N ILE A 75 -14.46 -24.84 -9.18
CA ILE A 75 -15.37 -23.70 -9.07
C ILE A 75 -15.00 -22.71 -10.17
N ARG A 76 -15.90 -22.55 -11.15
CA ARG A 76 -15.71 -21.64 -12.27
C ARG A 76 -16.22 -20.26 -11.94
N VAL A 77 -15.36 -19.24 -12.06
CA VAL A 77 -15.66 -17.84 -11.75
C VAL A 77 -15.15 -16.92 -12.86
N ALA A 78 -15.70 -15.72 -12.95
CA ALA A 78 -15.26 -14.73 -13.94
C ALA A 78 -13.79 -14.33 -13.76
N ASP A 79 -13.35 -14.11 -12.51
CA ASP A 79 -11.98 -13.76 -12.15
C ASP A 79 -11.53 -14.57 -10.92
N PRO A 80 -10.65 -15.58 -11.10
CA PRO A 80 -10.15 -16.42 -10.01
C PRO A 80 -9.36 -15.65 -8.95
N TYR A 81 -8.60 -14.63 -9.34
CA TYR A 81 -7.79 -13.86 -8.41
C TYR A 81 -8.66 -12.99 -7.50
N LEU A 82 -9.61 -12.27 -8.08
CA LEU A 82 -10.57 -11.46 -7.32
C LEU A 82 -11.45 -12.33 -6.42
N SER A 83 -11.90 -13.49 -6.93
CA SER A 83 -12.72 -14.44 -6.17
C SER A 83 -11.95 -15.01 -4.98
N PHE A 84 -10.69 -15.37 -5.17
CA PHE A 84 -9.83 -15.84 -4.09
C PHE A 84 -9.58 -14.73 -3.04
N SER A 85 -9.38 -13.48 -3.46
CA SER A 85 -9.27 -12.34 -2.54
C SER A 85 -10.53 -12.17 -1.69
N LYS A 86 -11.73 -12.26 -2.29
CA LYS A 86 -13.01 -12.22 -1.56
C LYS A 86 -13.13 -13.37 -0.55
N LEU A 87 -12.68 -14.56 -0.92
CA LEU A 87 -12.69 -15.72 -0.03
C LEU A 87 -11.74 -15.52 1.17
N LEU A 88 -10.55 -14.96 0.94
CA LEU A 88 -9.62 -14.61 2.00
C LEU A 88 -10.20 -13.55 2.94
N GLU A 89 -10.88 -12.55 2.42
CA GLU A 89 -11.60 -11.55 3.24
C GLU A 89 -12.70 -12.20 4.07
N PHE A 90 -13.51 -13.08 3.47
CA PHE A 90 -14.55 -13.83 4.17
C PHE A 90 -13.94 -14.69 5.28
N TYR A 91 -12.88 -15.43 4.98
CA TYR A 91 -12.15 -16.25 5.97
C TYR A 91 -11.60 -15.39 7.10
N GLN A 92 -10.97 -14.25 6.80
CA GLN A 92 -10.47 -13.32 7.80
C GLN A 92 -11.58 -12.77 8.69
N ARG A 93 -12.68 -12.35 8.09
CA ARG A 93 -13.85 -11.87 8.86
C ARG A 93 -14.37 -12.96 9.80
N THR A 94 -14.48 -14.19 9.34
CA THR A 94 -15.00 -15.31 10.11
C THR A 94 -14.05 -15.77 11.21
N THR A 95 -12.75 -15.70 11.00
CA THR A 95 -11.72 -16.14 11.97
C THR A 95 -11.25 -15.02 12.89
N ARG A 96 -11.25 -13.76 12.44
CA ARG A 96 -10.82 -12.58 13.22
C ARG A 96 -11.95 -11.90 14.02
N THR A 97 -13.21 -12.24 13.79
CA THR A 97 -14.39 -11.60 14.40
C THR A 97 -14.61 -11.91 15.89
N GLY A 98 -13.58 -12.35 16.61
CA GLY A 98 -13.72 -12.65 18.03
C GLY A 98 -13.47 -11.49 18.99
N LYS A 99 -12.76 -10.44 18.58
CA LYS A 99 -12.38 -9.38 19.54
C LYS A 99 -13.44 -8.28 19.60
N ARG A 100 -14.11 -8.19 20.76
CA ARG A 100 -15.08 -7.15 21.09
C ARG A 100 -14.87 -6.72 22.55
N GLY A 101 -15.34 -5.52 22.90
CA GLY A 101 -15.27 -5.00 24.26
C GLY A 101 -13.95 -4.34 24.58
N VAL A 102 -13.65 -4.21 25.86
CA VAL A 102 -12.53 -3.40 26.37
C VAL A 102 -11.65 -4.27 27.26
N GLU A 103 -10.38 -4.43 26.91
CA GLU A 103 -9.36 -5.04 27.76
C GLU A 103 -8.77 -4.01 28.71
N GLN A 104 -8.36 -4.45 29.92
CA GLN A 104 -7.77 -3.59 30.93
C GLN A 104 -6.30 -3.98 31.22
N PRO A 105 -5.41 -3.04 31.63
CA PRO A 105 -5.69 -1.62 31.78
C PRO A 105 -5.70 -0.87 30.44
N CYS A 106 -6.56 0.12 30.28
CA CYS A 106 -6.54 1.06 29.16
C CYS A 106 -7.01 2.44 29.66
N TYR A 107 -6.68 3.50 28.93
CA TYR A 107 -7.07 4.87 29.27
C TYR A 107 -8.00 5.47 28.22
N GLN A 108 -9.02 6.16 28.67
CA GLN A 108 -9.89 6.99 27.85
C GLN A 108 -10.21 8.27 28.65
N ALA A 109 -10.00 9.42 28.04
CA ALA A 109 -10.40 10.68 28.62
C ALA A 109 -11.94 10.77 28.74
N ASP A 110 -12.43 11.44 29.78
CA ASP A 110 -13.86 11.57 30.03
C ASP A 110 -14.60 12.34 28.93
N SER A 111 -13.92 13.26 28.24
CA SER A 111 -14.44 14.03 27.11
C SER A 111 -14.49 13.22 25.79
N ALA A 112 -13.84 12.07 25.72
CA ALA A 112 -13.80 11.26 24.51
C ALA A 112 -15.11 10.49 24.26
N GLN A 113 -15.61 10.57 23.04
CA GLN A 113 -16.81 9.88 22.58
C GLN A 113 -16.41 8.64 21.78
N VAL A 114 -16.80 7.45 22.22
CA VAL A 114 -16.46 6.18 21.57
C VAL A 114 -17.73 5.42 21.21
N GLY A 115 -17.87 5.13 19.90
CA GLY A 115 -18.99 4.37 19.35
C GLY A 115 -18.99 2.91 19.79
N GLY A 116 -20.15 2.26 19.66
CA GLY A 116 -20.35 0.87 20.05
C GLY A 116 -19.82 -0.17 19.05
N GLY A 117 -19.85 -1.45 19.45
CA GLY A 117 -19.53 -2.59 18.57
C GLY A 117 -18.03 -2.84 18.32
N GLY A 118 -17.16 -1.97 18.82
CA GLY A 118 -15.73 -2.03 18.61
C GLY A 118 -14.95 -2.90 19.60
N TYR A 119 -13.64 -2.83 19.51
CA TYR A 119 -12.69 -3.46 20.42
C TYR A 119 -11.62 -2.46 20.87
N ARG A 120 -11.24 -2.53 22.16
CA ARG A 120 -10.12 -1.79 22.75
C ARG A 120 -9.18 -2.77 23.46
N GLY A 121 -7.97 -2.85 22.94
CA GLY A 121 -6.92 -3.68 23.52
C GLY A 121 -6.26 -3.05 24.75
N ALA A 122 -5.64 -3.88 25.58
CA ALA A 122 -4.94 -3.45 26.77
C ALA A 122 -3.84 -2.41 26.45
N PHE A 123 -3.60 -1.48 27.41
CA PHE A 123 -2.65 -0.38 27.30
C PHE A 123 -2.90 0.58 26.11
N SER A 124 -4.09 0.56 25.50
CA SER A 124 -4.47 1.59 24.54
C SER A 124 -4.81 2.91 25.27
N TYR A 125 -4.50 4.04 24.61
CA TYR A 125 -4.75 5.39 25.10
C TYR A 125 -5.64 6.15 24.13
N ILE A 126 -6.68 6.80 24.64
CA ILE A 126 -7.53 7.72 23.89
C ILE A 126 -7.57 9.05 24.65
N GLY A 127 -7.06 10.11 24.03
CA GLY A 127 -6.95 11.46 24.58
C GLY A 127 -8.27 12.22 24.63
N GLU A 128 -8.16 13.49 25.02
CA GLU A 128 -9.29 14.39 25.22
C GLU A 128 -10.00 14.74 23.90
N ASP A 129 -11.31 14.96 23.97
CA ASP A 129 -12.17 15.41 22.86
C ASP A 129 -12.09 14.56 21.58
N CYS A 130 -11.66 13.30 21.71
CA CYS A 130 -11.66 12.34 20.61
C CYS A 130 -13.09 11.92 20.23
N VAL A 131 -13.32 11.72 18.93
CA VAL A 131 -14.55 11.14 18.39
C VAL A 131 -14.22 9.88 17.60
N ILE A 132 -14.58 8.73 18.17
CA ILE A 132 -14.35 7.40 17.59
C ILE A 132 -15.67 6.82 17.12
N GLY A 133 -15.76 6.41 15.87
CA GLY A 133 -16.95 5.85 15.23
C GLY A 133 -17.36 4.46 15.72
N GLN A 134 -18.34 3.89 15.04
CA GLN A 134 -18.88 2.55 15.32
C GLN A 134 -17.95 1.45 14.80
N ASN A 135 -17.90 0.31 15.49
CA ASN A 135 -17.15 -0.89 15.08
C ASN A 135 -15.66 -0.64 14.85
N VAL A 136 -15.06 0.36 15.48
CA VAL A 136 -13.63 0.65 15.40
C VAL A 136 -12.86 -0.38 16.24
N LEU A 137 -11.78 -0.94 15.68
CA LEU A 137 -10.94 -1.89 16.39
C LEU A 137 -9.60 -1.21 16.75
N ILE A 138 -9.36 -1.00 18.03
CA ILE A 138 -8.12 -0.41 18.55
C ILE A 138 -7.35 -1.50 19.28
N PHE A 139 -6.20 -1.89 18.73
CA PHE A 139 -5.39 -2.96 19.28
C PHE A 139 -4.49 -2.49 20.43
N PRO A 140 -3.89 -3.43 21.20
CA PRO A 140 -3.08 -3.09 22.36
C PRO A 140 -1.98 -2.06 22.07
N GLN A 141 -1.71 -1.17 23.05
CA GLN A 141 -0.65 -0.14 22.98
C GLN A 141 -0.83 0.91 21.86
N ALA A 142 -1.97 0.96 21.18
CA ALA A 142 -2.26 2.06 20.26
C ALA A 142 -2.44 3.36 21.04
N TYR A 143 -1.87 4.45 20.55
CA TYR A 143 -2.00 5.80 21.11
C TYR A 143 -2.81 6.67 20.17
N ILE A 144 -3.90 7.25 20.68
CA ILE A 144 -4.74 8.21 19.98
C ILE A 144 -4.69 9.50 20.78
N GLY A 145 -4.02 10.49 20.25
CA GLY A 145 -3.85 11.83 20.85
C GLY A 145 -5.17 12.61 20.88
N ASP A 146 -5.12 13.79 21.48
CA ASP A 146 -6.29 14.61 21.70
C ASP A 146 -6.95 15.08 20.39
N ARG A 147 -8.26 15.29 20.42
CA ARG A 147 -9.09 15.82 19.32
C ARG A 147 -9.01 14.99 18.02
N CYS A 148 -8.52 13.74 18.08
CA CYS A 148 -8.55 12.84 16.95
C CYS A 148 -9.99 12.46 16.57
N ARG A 149 -10.22 12.27 15.27
CA ARG A 149 -11.48 11.75 14.73
C ARG A 149 -11.21 10.49 13.94
N ILE A 150 -11.91 9.40 14.25
CA ILE A 150 -11.74 8.10 13.58
C ILE A 150 -13.11 7.60 13.13
N GLY A 151 -13.26 7.40 11.82
CA GLY A 151 -14.49 6.93 11.19
C GLY A 151 -14.79 5.45 11.42
N ASP A 152 -16.04 5.08 11.13
CA ASP A 152 -16.59 3.75 11.36
C ASP A 152 -15.78 2.63 10.72
N GLY A 153 -15.68 1.48 11.39
CA GLY A 153 -15.07 0.27 10.88
C GLY A 153 -13.56 0.35 10.66
N THR A 154 -12.91 1.42 11.12
CA THR A 154 -11.45 1.60 11.03
C THR A 154 -10.73 0.68 12.01
N ILE A 155 -9.56 0.19 11.60
CA ILE A 155 -8.71 -0.70 12.39
C ILE A 155 -7.38 0.01 12.68
N VAL A 156 -7.07 0.17 13.97
CA VAL A 156 -5.80 0.72 14.44
C VAL A 156 -5.03 -0.41 15.14
N TYR A 157 -3.99 -0.91 14.49
CA TYR A 157 -3.19 -2.02 15.00
C TYR A 157 -2.27 -1.62 16.15
N ALA A 158 -1.71 -2.66 16.79
CA ALA A 158 -0.90 -2.51 18.00
C ALA A 158 0.26 -1.53 17.82
N GLY A 159 0.44 -0.64 18.81
CA GLY A 159 1.52 0.32 18.84
C GLY A 159 1.47 1.44 17.77
N ALA A 160 0.41 1.54 16.96
CA ALA A 160 0.21 2.69 16.08
C ALA A 160 -0.02 3.96 16.91
N ARG A 161 0.49 5.10 16.43
CA ARG A 161 0.43 6.39 17.10
C ARG A 161 -0.21 7.44 16.21
N LEU A 162 -1.33 7.98 16.65
CA LEU A 162 -2.03 9.09 16.03
C LEU A 162 -1.83 10.32 16.93
N TYR A 163 -1.12 11.29 16.42
CA TYR A 163 -0.88 12.55 17.13
C TYR A 163 -2.15 13.41 17.15
N PRO A 164 -2.19 14.45 18.01
CA PRO A 164 -3.37 15.29 18.14
C PRO A 164 -3.90 15.81 16.80
N ASP A 165 -5.22 16.07 16.75
CA ASP A 165 -5.95 16.62 15.60
C ASP A 165 -5.92 15.72 14.33
N THR A 166 -5.41 14.50 14.41
CA THR A 166 -5.43 13.55 13.28
C THR A 166 -6.86 13.14 12.94
N VAL A 167 -7.21 13.21 11.64
CA VAL A 167 -8.52 12.82 11.14
C VAL A 167 -8.37 11.58 10.27
N VAL A 168 -9.12 10.54 10.59
CA VAL A 168 -9.14 9.25 9.86
C VAL A 168 -10.57 8.97 9.43
N GLY A 169 -10.76 8.73 8.14
CA GLY A 169 -12.03 8.33 7.54
C GLY A 169 -12.50 6.94 7.96
N GLN A 170 -13.52 6.47 7.28
CA GLN A 170 -14.12 5.16 7.54
C GLN A 170 -13.33 4.03 6.89
N ARG A 171 -13.42 2.82 7.47
CA ARG A 171 -12.82 1.58 6.91
C ARG A 171 -11.33 1.68 6.58
N CYS A 172 -10.63 2.54 7.28
CA CYS A 172 -9.18 2.65 7.18
C CYS A 172 -8.49 1.52 7.94
N VAL A 173 -7.27 1.20 7.54
CA VAL A 173 -6.43 0.22 8.23
C VAL A 173 -5.07 0.86 8.52
N ILE A 174 -4.74 1.02 9.80
CA ILE A 174 -3.46 1.60 10.24
C ILE A 174 -2.68 0.48 10.91
N HIS A 175 -1.60 0.03 10.26
CA HIS A 175 -0.82 -1.12 10.72
C HIS A 175 0.10 -0.78 11.89
N ALA A 176 0.64 -1.84 12.50
CA ALA A 176 1.43 -1.76 13.72
C ALA A 176 2.63 -0.79 13.59
N GLY A 177 2.84 0.03 14.61
CA GLY A 177 3.95 0.96 14.68
C GLY A 177 3.88 2.16 13.73
N ALA A 178 2.83 2.30 12.90
CA ALA A 178 2.66 3.48 12.07
C ALA A 178 2.49 4.74 12.92
N VAL A 179 3.07 5.85 12.47
CA VAL A 179 3.03 7.16 13.15
C VAL A 179 2.39 8.18 12.22
N LEU A 180 1.30 8.81 12.67
CA LEU A 180 0.57 9.83 11.94
C LEU A 180 0.57 11.14 12.74
N GLY A 181 1.07 12.21 12.14
CA GLY A 181 1.02 13.55 12.73
C GLY A 181 2.25 13.93 13.57
N ALA A 182 3.37 13.21 13.47
CA ALA A 182 4.63 13.69 14.02
C ALA A 182 5.07 14.98 13.31
N ASP A 183 5.85 15.81 14.00
CA ASP A 183 6.37 17.04 13.43
C ASP A 183 7.18 16.78 12.16
N GLY A 184 6.92 17.56 11.12
CA GLY A 184 7.68 17.55 9.89
C GLY A 184 9.10 18.06 10.06
N PHE A 185 10.01 17.70 9.16
CA PHE A 185 11.41 18.15 9.14
C PHE A 185 11.48 19.62 8.68
N GLY A 186 11.15 20.54 9.58
CA GLY A 186 11.13 21.97 9.36
C GLY A 186 12.15 22.68 10.24
N PHE A 187 13.20 23.25 9.65
CA PHE A 187 14.25 23.97 10.35
C PHE A 187 14.68 25.23 9.59
N ALA A 188 14.80 26.35 10.28
CA ALA A 188 15.33 27.60 9.75
C ALA A 188 16.82 27.71 10.03
N PRO A 189 17.69 27.82 8.99
CA PRO A 189 19.10 28.03 9.19
C PRO A 189 19.35 29.41 9.81
N GLN A 190 20.26 29.47 10.78
CA GLN A 190 20.66 30.69 11.47
C GLN A 190 22.01 31.21 10.94
N PRO A 191 22.36 32.49 11.14
CA PRO A 191 23.61 33.05 10.66
C PRO A 191 24.86 32.37 11.25
N ASP A 192 24.76 31.76 12.42
CA ASP A 192 25.83 31.01 13.08
C ASP A 192 26.00 29.56 12.57
N GLY A 193 25.17 29.15 11.60
CA GLY A 193 25.15 27.80 11.05
C GLY A 193 24.29 26.81 11.85
N SER A 194 23.66 27.22 12.92
CA SER A 194 22.69 26.38 13.66
C SER A 194 21.34 26.35 12.99
N TYR A 195 20.43 25.46 13.48
CA TYR A 195 19.09 25.30 12.96
C TYR A 195 18.04 25.52 14.07
N GLN A 196 17.10 26.41 13.83
CA GLN A 196 15.97 26.62 14.72
C GLN A 196 14.76 25.81 14.25
N PRO A 197 14.12 24.98 15.10
CA PRO A 197 12.90 24.26 14.75
C PRO A 197 11.78 25.21 14.36
N ILE A 198 11.06 24.87 13.28
CA ILE A 198 9.83 25.55 12.86
C ILE A 198 8.66 24.74 13.40
N PRO A 199 7.82 25.30 14.29
CA PRO A 199 6.65 24.59 14.82
C PRO A 199 5.73 24.09 13.71
N GLN A 200 5.25 22.86 13.85
CA GLN A 200 4.34 22.22 12.93
C GLN A 200 2.95 22.19 13.60
N ILE A 201 2.02 23.03 13.17
CA ILE A 201 0.73 23.24 13.81
C ILE A 201 -0.46 22.72 13.00
N GLY A 202 -0.19 22.07 11.87
CA GLY A 202 -1.19 21.40 11.07
C GLY A 202 -1.45 19.97 11.55
N ASN A 203 -2.14 19.19 10.73
CA ASN A 203 -2.51 17.83 11.06
C ASN A 203 -2.34 16.85 9.89
N VAL A 204 -2.77 15.60 10.10
CA VAL A 204 -2.90 14.56 9.08
C VAL A 204 -4.37 14.24 8.85
N VAL A 205 -4.76 14.10 7.57
CA VAL A 205 -6.11 13.69 7.16
C VAL A 205 -6.00 12.47 6.25
N LEU A 206 -6.61 11.37 6.68
CA LEU A 206 -6.87 10.20 5.85
C LEU A 206 -8.33 10.21 5.44
N GLU A 207 -8.63 10.16 4.15
CA GLU A 207 -9.98 9.92 3.66
C GLU A 207 -10.38 8.42 3.83
N ASP A 208 -11.55 8.02 3.34
CA ASP A 208 -12.08 6.66 3.50
C ASP A 208 -11.23 5.58 2.80
N ASN A 209 -11.28 4.35 3.32
CA ASN A 209 -10.67 3.17 2.71
C ASN A 209 -9.14 3.25 2.51
N VAL A 210 -8.44 4.11 3.24
CA VAL A 210 -6.97 4.24 3.21
C VAL A 210 -6.34 3.13 4.04
N SER A 211 -5.21 2.59 3.54
CA SER A 211 -4.37 1.66 4.30
C SER A 211 -2.98 2.23 4.50
N ILE A 212 -2.49 2.21 5.74
CA ILE A 212 -1.16 2.66 6.13
C ILE A 212 -0.37 1.46 6.66
N GLY A 213 0.74 1.15 6.02
CA GLY A 213 1.61 0.02 6.35
C GLY A 213 2.35 0.14 7.67
N ALA A 214 2.93 -0.96 8.10
CA ALA A 214 3.67 -1.02 9.37
C ALA A 214 4.88 -0.07 9.37
N ASN A 215 5.07 0.65 10.48
CA ASN A 215 6.16 1.61 10.67
C ASN A 215 6.24 2.69 9.57
N ALA A 216 5.17 2.95 8.83
CA ALA A 216 5.10 4.12 7.96
C ALA A 216 4.97 5.37 8.83
N THR A 217 5.60 6.47 8.39
CA THR A 217 5.56 7.76 9.09
C THR A 217 4.97 8.82 8.17
N ILE A 218 3.94 9.52 8.66
CA ILE A 218 3.24 10.58 7.95
C ILE A 218 3.27 11.82 8.82
N ASP A 219 4.08 12.79 8.41
CA ASP A 219 4.26 14.02 9.16
C ASP A 219 3.03 14.91 9.06
N CYS A 220 2.74 15.66 10.12
CA CYS A 220 1.73 16.71 10.06
C CYS A 220 2.18 17.85 9.13
N ALA A 221 1.24 18.61 8.65
CA ALA A 221 1.55 19.81 7.88
C ALA A 221 2.12 20.91 8.78
N THR A 222 2.95 21.79 8.23
CA THR A 222 3.34 23.02 8.93
C THR A 222 2.11 23.89 9.21
N LEU A 223 1.24 24.06 8.20
CA LEU A 223 -0.08 24.69 8.25
C LEU A 223 -1.04 23.91 7.37
N GLY A 224 -2.29 23.76 7.80
CA GLY A 224 -3.29 22.97 7.08
C GLY A 224 -3.10 21.46 7.33
N SER A 225 -3.10 20.64 6.28
CA SER A 225 -3.11 19.18 6.43
C SER A 225 -2.16 18.49 5.44
N THR A 226 -1.52 17.43 5.89
CA THR A 226 -0.98 16.37 5.04
C THR A 226 -2.12 15.43 4.72
N ILE A 227 -2.43 15.18 3.43
CA ILE A 227 -3.68 14.55 3.01
C ILE A 227 -3.41 13.27 2.22
N ILE A 228 -4.07 12.19 2.61
CA ILE A 228 -4.10 10.94 1.85
C ILE A 228 -5.55 10.66 1.47
N ARG A 229 -5.81 10.69 0.16
CA ARG A 229 -7.17 10.60 -0.37
C ARG A 229 -7.67 9.16 -0.44
N GLU A 230 -8.98 9.06 -0.63
CA GLU A 230 -9.75 7.82 -0.61
C GLU A 230 -9.09 6.66 -1.39
N GLY A 231 -9.12 5.48 -0.80
CA GLY A 231 -8.72 4.22 -1.44
C GLY A 231 -7.22 4.01 -1.58
N SER A 232 -6.37 4.99 -1.21
CA SER A 232 -4.92 4.91 -1.38
C SER A 232 -4.29 3.91 -0.42
N LYS A 233 -3.20 3.28 -0.87
CA LYS A 233 -2.49 2.22 -0.16
C LYS A 233 -1.02 2.62 0.02
N ILE A 234 -0.63 2.82 1.25
CA ILE A 234 0.73 3.18 1.66
C ILE A 234 1.34 1.96 2.33
N ASP A 235 2.42 1.46 1.78
CA ASP A 235 3.09 0.24 2.27
C ASP A 235 4.00 0.52 3.48
N ASN A 236 4.65 -0.51 3.97
CA ASN A 236 5.50 -0.46 5.15
C ASN A 236 6.71 0.47 4.94
N LEU A 237 7.13 1.14 6.02
CA LEU A 237 8.34 1.99 6.05
C LEU A 237 8.31 3.15 5.03
N VAL A 238 7.14 3.56 4.57
CA VAL A 238 7.01 4.76 3.72
C VAL A 238 7.09 6.01 4.60
N GLN A 239 7.82 7.04 4.13
CA GLN A 239 7.85 8.37 4.71
C GLN A 239 7.10 9.35 3.82
N LEU A 240 6.06 9.99 4.35
CA LEU A 240 5.41 11.14 3.75
C LEU A 240 5.67 12.37 4.62
N ALA A 241 6.39 13.35 4.07
CA ALA A 241 6.74 14.56 4.78
C ALA A 241 5.55 15.55 4.85
N HIS A 242 5.75 16.65 5.57
CA HIS A 242 4.74 17.67 5.82
C HIS A 242 4.10 18.23 4.53
N ASN A 243 2.80 18.49 4.57
CA ASN A 243 2.05 19.09 3.45
C ASN A 243 2.04 18.24 2.14
N VAL A 244 2.35 16.96 2.22
CA VAL A 244 2.20 16.05 1.08
C VAL A 244 0.71 15.80 0.83
N GLU A 245 0.32 15.81 -0.44
CA GLU A 245 -1.00 15.36 -0.86
C GLU A 245 -0.86 14.11 -1.74
N VAL A 246 -1.50 13.00 -1.33
CA VAL A 246 -1.61 11.76 -2.11
C VAL A 246 -3.01 11.66 -2.68
N GLY A 247 -3.13 11.55 -4.00
CA GLY A 247 -4.39 11.40 -4.73
C GLY A 247 -5.10 10.09 -4.46
N ARG A 248 -6.33 9.95 -5.00
CA ARG A 248 -7.19 8.78 -4.80
C ARG A 248 -6.62 7.52 -5.44
N HIS A 249 -6.84 6.38 -4.80
CA HIS A 249 -6.47 5.05 -5.31
C HIS A 249 -5.01 4.95 -5.74
N THR A 250 -4.14 5.74 -5.14
CA THR A 250 -2.70 5.74 -5.39
C THR A 250 -2.02 4.70 -4.50
N VAL A 251 -1.06 3.97 -5.07
CA VAL A 251 -0.31 2.93 -4.38
C VAL A 251 1.15 3.36 -4.24
N ILE A 252 1.66 3.37 -3.01
CA ILE A 252 3.05 3.71 -2.70
C ILE A 252 3.68 2.51 -1.99
N ALA A 253 4.61 1.85 -2.67
CA ALA A 253 5.29 0.66 -2.14
C ALA A 253 6.38 1.01 -1.14
N SER A 254 6.86 -0.01 -0.44
CA SER A 254 7.69 0.09 0.75
C SER A 254 8.97 0.91 0.55
N GLN A 255 9.41 1.55 1.66
CA GLN A 255 10.65 2.35 1.74
C GLN A 255 10.68 3.57 0.79
N THR A 256 9.55 3.98 0.24
CA THR A 256 9.45 5.21 -0.55
C THR A 256 9.47 6.42 0.35
N GLY A 257 10.23 7.45 -0.04
CA GLY A 257 10.32 8.72 0.68
C GLY A 257 9.82 9.88 -0.18
N ILE A 258 8.81 10.61 0.32
CA ILE A 258 8.21 11.76 -0.35
C ILE A 258 8.51 13.00 0.47
N ALA A 259 9.26 13.94 -0.11
CA ALA A 259 9.63 15.20 0.55
C ALA A 259 8.46 16.19 0.63
N GLY A 260 8.61 17.20 1.49
CA GLY A 260 7.53 18.12 1.85
C GLY A 260 6.88 18.85 0.69
N SER A 261 5.59 19.12 0.81
CA SER A 261 4.75 19.83 -0.17
C SER A 261 4.68 19.19 -1.56
N ALA A 262 5.07 17.93 -1.70
CA ALA A 262 4.89 17.19 -2.94
C ALA A 262 3.43 16.79 -3.14
N LYS A 263 2.98 16.71 -4.41
CA LYS A 263 1.62 16.35 -4.78
C LYS A 263 1.63 15.16 -5.73
N ILE A 264 0.94 14.09 -5.37
CA ILE A 264 0.81 12.89 -6.16
C ILE A 264 -0.63 12.80 -6.65
N GLY A 265 -0.81 12.67 -7.96
CA GLY A 265 -2.13 12.56 -8.59
C GLY A 265 -2.87 11.28 -8.23
N ASP A 266 -4.06 11.13 -8.81
CA ASP A 266 -4.91 9.95 -8.63
C ASP A 266 -4.38 8.75 -9.43
N TYR A 267 -4.61 7.54 -8.94
CA TYR A 267 -4.27 6.28 -9.60
C TYR A 267 -2.78 6.12 -9.95
N CYS A 268 -1.91 6.80 -9.23
CA CYS A 268 -0.46 6.65 -9.40
C CYS A 268 0.05 5.36 -8.74
N VAL A 269 1.16 4.84 -9.27
CA VAL A 269 1.88 3.68 -8.73
C VAL A 269 3.33 4.05 -8.51
N LEU A 270 3.76 4.17 -7.25
CA LEU A 270 5.15 4.37 -6.88
C LEU A 270 5.69 3.04 -6.35
N ALA A 271 6.64 2.44 -7.07
CA ALA A 271 7.27 1.19 -6.66
C ALA A 271 8.23 1.41 -5.47
N GLY A 272 8.80 0.32 -4.96
CA GLY A 272 9.64 0.39 -3.75
C GLY A 272 10.87 1.29 -3.87
N GLN A 273 11.24 1.95 -2.77
CA GLN A 273 12.42 2.79 -2.65
C GLN A 273 12.47 3.99 -3.62
N VAL A 274 11.31 4.50 -4.03
CA VAL A 274 11.23 5.74 -4.81
C VAL A 274 11.54 6.93 -3.89
N GLY A 275 12.35 7.88 -4.39
CA GLY A 275 12.56 9.18 -3.76
C GLY A 275 11.89 10.29 -4.56
N MET A 276 11.12 11.17 -3.92
CA MET A 276 10.49 12.30 -4.59
C MET A 276 10.91 13.61 -3.91
N ALA A 277 11.42 14.55 -4.70
CA ALA A 277 11.84 15.86 -4.21
C ALA A 277 10.66 16.70 -3.73
N GLY A 278 10.94 17.68 -2.85
CA GLY A 278 9.94 18.60 -2.34
C GLY A 278 9.34 19.51 -3.43
N HIS A 279 8.08 19.92 -3.22
CA HIS A 279 7.32 20.82 -4.12
C HIS A 279 7.17 20.31 -5.56
N VAL A 280 7.36 19.02 -5.80
CA VAL A 280 7.19 18.37 -7.12
C VAL A 280 5.80 17.74 -7.19
N SER A 281 5.22 17.72 -8.38
CA SER A 281 3.91 17.11 -8.61
C SER A 281 3.97 16.00 -9.66
N LEU A 282 3.21 14.93 -9.44
CA LEU A 282 2.96 13.87 -10.42
C LEU A 282 1.52 13.99 -10.94
N ALA A 283 1.37 13.98 -12.26
CA ALA A 283 0.05 13.88 -12.89
C ALA A 283 -0.59 12.51 -12.59
N ASN A 284 -1.91 12.42 -12.80
CA ASN A 284 -2.67 11.19 -12.58
C ASN A 284 -2.11 10.00 -13.37
N LYS A 285 -2.29 8.79 -12.85
CA LYS A 285 -1.89 7.52 -13.50
C LYS A 285 -0.40 7.41 -13.81
N THR A 286 0.45 8.22 -13.18
CA THR A 286 1.90 8.11 -13.32
C THR A 286 2.40 6.86 -12.59
N THR A 287 3.24 6.07 -13.27
CA THR A 287 3.95 4.94 -12.67
C THR A 287 5.43 5.29 -12.50
N VAL A 288 5.97 5.13 -11.30
CA VAL A 288 7.40 5.31 -11.01
C VAL A 288 7.97 3.95 -10.62
N THR A 289 8.94 3.46 -11.40
CA THR A 289 9.56 2.16 -11.12
C THR A 289 10.50 2.20 -9.90
N ALA A 290 10.83 1.03 -9.36
CA ALA A 290 11.63 0.92 -8.14
C ALA A 290 12.97 1.68 -8.20
N GLN A 291 13.40 2.19 -7.05
CA GLN A 291 14.68 2.92 -6.87
C GLN A 291 14.85 4.15 -7.77
N SER A 292 13.75 4.74 -8.22
CA SER A 292 13.78 5.94 -9.07
C SER A 292 13.71 7.22 -8.26
N GLY A 293 14.44 8.23 -8.69
CA GLY A 293 14.39 9.59 -8.14
C GLY A 293 13.54 10.52 -9.01
N VAL A 294 12.52 11.16 -8.43
CA VAL A 294 11.69 12.16 -9.11
C VAL A 294 12.09 13.55 -8.66
N GLY A 295 12.89 14.24 -9.46
CA GLY A 295 13.40 15.59 -9.18
C GLY A 295 12.66 16.72 -9.87
N LYS A 296 11.65 16.45 -10.72
CA LYS A 296 10.92 17.47 -11.49
C LYS A 296 9.44 17.10 -11.60
N THR A 297 8.60 18.14 -11.69
CA THR A 297 7.16 17.98 -11.90
C THR A 297 6.84 17.27 -13.22
N VAL A 298 6.01 16.26 -13.16
CA VAL A 298 5.50 15.46 -14.27
C VAL A 298 4.08 15.92 -14.58
N LYS A 299 3.89 16.60 -15.72
CA LYS A 299 2.61 17.19 -16.11
C LYS A 299 1.73 16.29 -16.99
N GLN A 300 2.35 15.32 -17.66
CA GLN A 300 1.66 14.40 -18.56
C GLN A 300 1.13 13.20 -17.77
N GLU A 301 -0.15 12.89 -17.94
CA GLU A 301 -0.78 11.70 -17.34
C GLU A 301 -0.29 10.39 -17.97
N GLY A 302 -0.32 9.31 -17.19
CA GLY A 302 -0.06 7.95 -17.64
C GLY A 302 1.41 7.65 -17.98
N LEU A 303 2.35 8.54 -17.65
CA LEU A 303 3.77 8.28 -17.89
C LEU A 303 4.31 7.17 -16.97
N ILE A 304 5.23 6.38 -17.53
CA ILE A 304 6.04 5.44 -16.77
C ILE A 304 7.46 6.01 -16.67
N LEU A 305 7.90 6.28 -15.44
CA LEU A 305 9.23 6.81 -15.15
C LEU A 305 10.13 5.69 -14.63
N GLN A 306 11.34 5.61 -15.16
CA GLN A 306 12.33 4.63 -14.73
C GLN A 306 13.65 5.31 -14.38
N GLY A 307 14.19 4.96 -13.22
CA GLY A 307 15.50 5.39 -12.77
C GLY A 307 16.55 4.27 -12.85
N SER A 308 17.20 4.00 -11.75
CA SER A 308 18.31 3.05 -11.66
C SER A 308 17.85 1.60 -11.75
N THR A 309 18.54 0.79 -12.54
CA THR A 309 18.36 -0.68 -12.63
C THR A 309 19.68 -1.37 -12.32
N ALA A 310 19.63 -2.61 -11.84
CA ALA A 310 20.83 -3.41 -11.63
C ALA A 310 21.43 -3.90 -12.97
N PHE A 311 22.75 -3.77 -13.08
CA PHE A 311 23.54 -4.28 -14.17
C PHE A 311 24.56 -5.31 -13.66
N ASP A 312 25.14 -6.11 -14.56
CA ASP A 312 26.37 -6.86 -14.25
C ASP A 312 27.45 -5.89 -13.74
N PHE A 313 28.14 -6.27 -12.67
CA PHE A 313 29.08 -5.39 -11.99
C PHE A 313 30.15 -4.80 -12.94
N LYS A 314 30.78 -5.64 -13.78
CA LYS A 314 31.83 -5.19 -14.71
C LYS A 314 31.27 -4.27 -15.79
N GLN A 315 30.07 -4.58 -16.31
CA GLN A 315 29.40 -3.75 -17.30
C GLN A 315 29.01 -2.39 -16.70
N ASN A 316 28.47 -2.37 -15.47
CA ASN A 316 28.13 -1.14 -14.78
C ASN A 316 29.35 -0.24 -14.55
N GLN A 317 30.46 -0.80 -14.08
CA GLN A 317 31.68 -0.03 -13.88
C GLN A 317 32.19 0.63 -15.18
N ARG A 318 32.15 -0.09 -16.30
CA ARG A 318 32.50 0.48 -17.62
C ARG A 318 31.54 1.58 -18.05
N ALA A 319 30.24 1.35 -17.89
CA ALA A 319 29.21 2.33 -18.24
C ALA A 319 29.35 3.63 -17.42
N GLN A 320 29.64 3.53 -16.10
CA GLN A 320 29.84 4.68 -15.24
C GLN A 320 31.05 5.55 -15.63
N ILE A 321 32.13 4.94 -16.11
CA ILE A 321 33.28 5.68 -16.64
C ILE A 321 32.88 6.51 -17.86
N VAL A 322 32.13 5.91 -18.78
CA VAL A 322 31.65 6.61 -19.99
C VAL A 322 30.64 7.70 -19.63
N PHE A 323 29.71 7.39 -18.72
CA PHE A 323 28.68 8.34 -18.26
C PHE A 323 29.29 9.65 -17.74
N ARG A 324 30.34 9.56 -16.93
CA ARG A 324 31.05 10.77 -16.40
C ARG A 324 31.70 11.61 -17.48
N ARG A 325 31.97 11.01 -18.65
CA ARG A 325 32.62 11.67 -19.78
C ARG A 325 31.65 12.10 -20.88
N LEU A 326 30.35 11.91 -20.68
CA LEU A 326 29.34 12.28 -21.69
C LEU A 326 29.45 13.74 -22.16
N PRO A 327 29.69 14.77 -21.29
CA PRO A 327 29.85 16.13 -21.77
C PRO A 327 31.02 16.30 -22.75
N GLU A 328 32.18 15.68 -22.46
CA GLU A 328 33.35 15.71 -23.36
C GLU A 328 33.06 14.97 -24.68
N LEU A 329 32.34 13.86 -24.62
CA LEU A 329 31.96 13.09 -25.81
C LEU A 329 30.97 13.88 -26.67
N GLU A 330 30.04 14.59 -26.08
CA GLU A 330 29.11 15.48 -26.79
C GLU A 330 29.85 16.62 -27.54
N GLU A 331 30.81 17.29 -26.87
CA GLU A 331 31.62 18.33 -27.51
C GLU A 331 32.44 17.77 -28.70
N ARG A 332 33.05 16.60 -28.54
CA ARG A 332 33.79 15.95 -29.60
C ARG A 332 32.88 15.54 -30.77
N LEU A 333 31.67 15.05 -30.47
CA LEU A 333 30.70 14.69 -31.49
C LEU A 333 30.29 15.92 -32.31
N ARG A 334 29.95 17.00 -31.65
CA ARG A 334 29.60 18.30 -32.30
C ARG A 334 30.75 18.81 -33.19
N ALA A 335 32.00 18.68 -32.75
CA ALA A 335 33.16 19.06 -33.57
C ALA A 335 33.30 18.19 -34.84
N VAL A 336 33.06 16.88 -34.73
CA VAL A 336 33.06 15.96 -35.88
C VAL A 336 31.91 16.27 -36.84
N GLU A 337 30.70 16.50 -36.32
CA GLU A 337 29.53 16.87 -37.15
C GLU A 337 29.78 18.19 -37.92
N ALA A 338 30.38 19.18 -37.28
CA ALA A 338 30.75 20.44 -37.94
C ALA A 338 31.78 20.26 -39.02
N ALA A 339 32.76 19.39 -38.80
CA ALA A 339 33.82 19.09 -39.79
C ALA A 339 33.28 18.33 -41.02
N VAL A 340 32.34 17.39 -40.79
CA VAL A 340 31.70 16.61 -41.88
C VAL A 340 30.70 17.45 -42.70
N SER A 341 30.01 18.39 -42.00
CA SER A 341 29.02 19.26 -42.65
C SER A 341 29.61 20.51 -43.33
N ALA A 342 30.93 20.74 -43.20
CA ALA A 342 31.59 21.81 -43.90
C ALA A 342 31.65 21.50 -45.42
N PRO A 343 31.15 22.39 -46.33
CA PRO A 343 31.25 22.17 -47.77
C PRO A 343 32.71 22.04 -48.18
N GLU A 344 33.00 21.04 -49.01
CA GLU A 344 34.32 20.95 -49.66
C GLU A 344 34.62 22.32 -50.32
N LYS A 345 35.70 22.96 -49.92
CA LYS A 345 36.15 24.18 -50.63
C LYS A 345 36.50 23.82 -52.03
N PRO A 346 35.97 24.60 -53.04
CA PRO A 346 36.24 24.36 -54.46
C PRO A 346 37.71 24.50 -54.82
#